data_298df8ebe83341f2dc1650afa8b589f4
#
_entry.id   298df8ebe83341f2dc1650afa8b589f4
#
_cell.length_a   1.000
_cell.length_b   1.000
_cell.length_c   1.000
_cell.angle_alpha   90.00
_cell.angle_beta   90.00
_cell.angle_gamma   90.00
#
_symmetry.space_group_name_H-M   'P 1'
#
loop_
_entity.id
_entity.type
_entity.pdbx_description
1 polymer ?
#
loop_
_entity_poly.entity_id
_entity_poly.type
_entity_poly.pdbx_seq_one_letter_code
_entity_poly.pdbx_strand_id
1 'polypeptide(L)'
;MKTKKIKLENDGKVAEKMIEEQEAIEDKSKEKEFEEKIEEVIEKELTREEREEEAIKKAIEIWKPKTKVGRLVKEGKIKNLDEILGKYKILEPEITDSLLNLKFDLLSIGQAKGKFGGGKRRAWRQTQKKTAEGNVPTFSCAVVVGDGEGYVGIGVGKAKETLPAREKALRYAKLNLIKIKRGCGSFNCLCKEKHSIPFKVEGKCGSLRIIFWPAPQGTGLVVGDEAKKILRLAGIKDIYSKTFGKTRTTINLAKACINALKKTNKGK
;
A
#
# COMPACT_ATOMS: atom_id res chain seq x y z
N MET A 1 1.38 36.47 73.96
CA MET A 1 0.39 36.04 72.93
C MET A 1 0.81 36.35 71.47
N LYS A 2 1.62 37.34 71.16
CA LYS A 2 2.05 37.68 69.82
C LYS A 2 3.03 36.68 69.15
N THR A 3 3.89 36.03 69.93
CA THR A 3 4.89 35.08 69.41
C THR A 3 4.34 33.72 69.01
N LYS A 4 3.19 33.26 69.55
CA LYS A 4 2.49 32.02 69.15
C LYS A 4 1.71 32.18 67.84
N LYS A 5 1.20 33.40 67.52
CA LYS A 5 0.49 33.66 66.26
C LYS A 5 1.44 33.66 65.07
N ILE A 6 2.64 34.24 65.21
CA ILE A 6 3.62 34.30 64.15
C ILE A 6 4.22 32.90 63.79
N LYS A 7 4.30 32.01 64.78
CA LYS A 7 4.70 30.61 64.54
C LYS A 7 3.67 29.82 63.75
N LEU A 8 2.38 29.98 64.09
CA LEU A 8 1.29 29.29 63.39
C LEU A 8 1.07 29.79 61.98
N GLU A 9 1.31 31.08 61.67
CA GLU A 9 1.26 31.64 60.32
C GLU A 9 2.44 31.20 59.41
N ASN A 10 3.62 30.98 60.01
CA ASN A 10 4.78 30.46 59.29
C ASN A 10 4.62 28.94 59.00
N ASP A 11 4.10 28.16 59.93
CA ASP A 11 3.85 26.72 59.75
C ASP A 11 2.79 26.45 58.70
N GLY A 12 1.76 27.34 58.56
CA GLY A 12 0.76 27.28 57.50
C GLY A 12 1.34 27.54 56.11
N LYS A 13 2.19 28.57 55.97
CA LYS A 13 2.86 28.89 54.69
C LYS A 13 3.90 27.86 54.25
N VAL A 14 4.50 27.16 55.20
CA VAL A 14 5.39 26.03 54.88
C VAL A 14 4.62 24.81 54.42
N ALA A 15 3.47 24.55 55.05
CA ALA A 15 2.57 23.46 54.62
C ALA A 15 1.98 23.71 53.23
N GLU A 16 1.54 24.95 52.91
CA GLU A 16 1.05 25.29 51.59
C GLU A 16 2.15 25.11 50.52
N LYS A 17 3.37 25.56 50.77
CA LYS A 17 4.49 25.34 49.84
C LYS A 17 4.85 23.86 49.62
N MET A 18 4.76 23.05 50.67
CA MET A 18 5.01 21.60 50.54
C MET A 18 3.89 20.91 49.73
N ILE A 19 2.64 21.40 49.81
CA ILE A 19 1.53 20.87 49.00
C ILE A 19 1.74 21.28 47.56
N GLU A 20 2.08 22.57 47.25
CA GLU A 20 2.38 23.02 45.90
C GLU A 20 3.60 22.29 45.29
N GLU A 21 4.62 22.00 46.06
CA GLU A 21 5.77 21.20 45.61
C GLU A 21 5.39 19.74 45.36
N GLN A 22 4.51 19.14 46.15
CA GLN A 22 4.01 17.78 45.93
C GLN A 22 3.10 17.69 44.69
N GLU A 23 2.18 18.64 44.49
CA GLU A 23 1.36 18.72 43.30
C GLU A 23 2.22 18.91 42.02
N ALA A 24 3.25 19.77 42.07
CA ALA A 24 4.19 19.98 40.96
C ALA A 24 5.04 18.73 40.65
N ILE A 25 5.32 17.89 41.65
CA ILE A 25 6.04 16.62 41.47
C ILE A 25 5.12 15.55 40.88
N GLU A 26 3.85 15.50 41.31
CA GLU A 26 2.86 14.58 40.76
C GLU A 26 2.49 14.91 39.31
N ASP A 27 2.39 16.19 38.96
CA ASP A 27 2.13 16.59 37.57
C ASP A 27 3.30 16.26 36.66
N LYS A 28 4.54 16.50 37.10
CA LYS A 28 5.74 16.10 36.35
C LYS A 28 5.90 14.58 36.21
N SER A 29 5.42 13.80 37.18
CA SER A 29 5.44 12.34 37.06
C SER A 29 4.38 11.84 36.08
N LYS A 30 3.20 12.47 36.05
CA LYS A 30 2.13 12.16 35.08
C LYS A 30 2.51 12.56 33.65
N GLU A 31 3.19 13.70 33.48
CA GLU A 31 3.72 14.12 32.18
C GLU A 31 4.77 13.12 31.65
N LYS A 32 5.69 12.66 32.50
CA LYS A 32 6.68 11.65 32.11
C LYS A 32 6.04 10.30 31.75
N GLU A 33 5.07 9.83 32.53
CA GLU A 33 4.34 8.61 32.20
C GLU A 33 3.54 8.74 30.89
N PHE A 34 3.08 9.94 30.56
CA PHE A 34 2.37 10.21 29.31
C PHE A 34 3.35 10.27 28.13
N GLU A 35 4.52 10.90 28.32
CA GLU A 35 5.60 10.91 27.32
C GLU A 35 6.14 9.48 27.07
N GLU A 36 6.39 8.70 28.12
CA GLU A 36 6.82 7.29 27.99
C GLU A 36 5.77 6.44 27.24
N LYS A 37 4.48 6.65 27.50
CA LYS A 37 3.40 5.96 26.76
C LYS A 37 3.32 6.39 25.32
N ILE A 38 3.56 7.67 24.99
CA ILE A 38 3.65 8.16 23.62
C ILE A 38 4.87 7.57 22.93
N GLU A 39 6.04 7.55 23.59
CA GLU A 39 7.24 6.92 23.04
C GLU A 39 7.06 5.42 22.80
N GLU A 40 6.43 4.69 23.73
CA GLU A 40 6.09 3.28 23.53
C GLU A 40 5.12 3.06 22.35
N VAL A 41 4.16 3.96 22.13
CA VAL A 41 3.22 3.86 21.01
C VAL A 41 3.93 4.17 19.69
N ILE A 42 4.78 5.21 19.68
CA ILE A 42 5.60 5.57 18.51
C ILE A 42 6.59 4.44 18.20
N GLU A 43 7.24 3.87 19.21
CA GLU A 43 8.15 2.73 19.05
C GLU A 43 7.41 1.48 18.54
N LYS A 44 6.17 1.23 19.00
CA LYS A 44 5.32 0.13 18.49
C LYS A 44 4.85 0.36 17.05
N GLU A 45 4.63 1.59 16.61
CA GLU A 45 4.23 1.89 15.23
C GLU A 45 5.44 1.88 14.28
N LEU A 46 6.55 2.49 14.65
CA LEU A 46 7.82 2.41 13.91
C LEU A 46 8.30 0.96 13.76
N THR A 47 8.22 0.16 14.84
CA THR A 47 8.61 -1.25 14.80
C THR A 47 7.70 -2.14 13.95
N ARG A 48 6.52 -1.68 13.51
CA ARG A 48 5.69 -2.49 12.61
C ARG A 48 6.22 -2.50 11.18
N GLU A 49 6.60 -1.35 10.64
CA GLU A 49 7.21 -1.25 9.31
C GLU A 49 8.60 -1.92 9.32
N GLU A 50 9.40 -1.67 10.34
CA GLU A 50 10.70 -2.32 10.55
C GLU A 50 10.59 -3.84 10.69
N ARG A 51 9.59 -4.35 11.42
CA ARG A 51 9.33 -5.79 11.52
C ARG A 51 8.92 -6.41 10.18
N GLU A 52 8.13 -5.70 9.36
CA GLU A 52 7.77 -6.17 8.02
C GLU A 52 9.03 -6.20 7.13
N GLU A 53 9.92 -5.21 7.20
CA GLU A 53 11.20 -5.20 6.48
C GLU A 53 12.17 -6.28 6.95
N GLU A 54 12.30 -6.48 8.26
CA GLU A 54 13.12 -7.56 8.81
C GLU A 54 12.59 -8.94 8.43
N ALA A 55 11.27 -9.12 8.43
CA ALA A 55 10.66 -10.37 7.99
C ALA A 55 10.96 -10.66 6.51
N ILE A 56 10.95 -9.62 5.65
CA ILE A 56 11.33 -9.74 4.24
C ILE A 56 12.82 -10.08 4.12
N LYS A 57 13.71 -9.42 4.85
CA LYS A 57 15.16 -9.70 4.85
C LYS A 57 15.45 -11.15 5.28
N LYS A 58 14.83 -11.60 6.39
CA LYS A 58 14.95 -12.98 6.88
C LYS A 58 14.42 -14.00 5.85
N ALA A 59 13.31 -13.68 5.18
CA ALA A 59 12.74 -14.53 4.13
C ALA A 59 13.69 -14.67 2.93
N ILE A 60 14.38 -13.59 2.54
CA ILE A 60 15.37 -13.58 1.46
C ILE A 60 16.61 -14.40 1.83
N GLU A 61 17.09 -14.33 3.08
CA GLU A 61 18.23 -15.12 3.57
C GLU A 61 17.96 -16.62 3.53
N ILE A 62 16.78 -17.04 4.01
CA ILE A 62 16.36 -18.44 4.06
C ILE A 62 16.01 -18.99 2.66
N TRP A 63 15.71 -18.09 1.71
CA TRP A 63 15.28 -18.47 0.38
C TRP A 63 16.31 -19.30 -0.36
N LYS A 64 15.90 -20.48 -0.84
CA LYS A 64 16.68 -21.36 -1.71
C LYS A 64 16.13 -21.27 -3.14
N PRO A 65 16.82 -20.61 -4.08
CA PRO A 65 16.32 -20.41 -5.43
C PRO A 65 16.18 -21.75 -6.18
N LYS A 66 15.02 -21.98 -6.75
CA LYS A 66 14.73 -23.16 -7.59
C LYS A 66 14.95 -22.89 -9.06
N THR A 67 14.78 -21.63 -9.50
CA THR A 67 14.92 -21.22 -10.91
C THR A 67 16.34 -20.76 -11.23
N LYS A 68 16.71 -20.84 -12.52
CA LYS A 68 18.01 -20.32 -13.00
C LYS A 68 18.13 -18.81 -12.72
N VAL A 69 17.04 -18.05 -12.95
CA VAL A 69 17.00 -16.61 -12.70
C VAL A 69 17.17 -16.31 -11.20
N GLY A 70 16.50 -17.07 -10.33
CA GLY A 70 16.64 -16.90 -8.89
C GLY A 70 18.06 -17.13 -8.39
N ARG A 71 18.80 -18.10 -8.96
CA ARG A 71 20.21 -18.34 -8.63
C ARG A 71 21.08 -17.15 -9.05
N LEU A 72 20.90 -16.63 -10.26
CA LEU A 72 21.65 -15.47 -10.77
C LEU A 72 21.41 -14.21 -9.96
N VAL A 73 20.17 -14.01 -9.48
CA VAL A 73 19.83 -12.89 -8.59
C VAL A 73 20.46 -13.07 -7.21
N LYS A 74 20.41 -14.27 -6.62
CA LYS A 74 21.05 -14.55 -5.33
C LYS A 74 22.58 -14.43 -5.39
N GLU A 75 23.21 -14.77 -6.51
CA GLU A 75 24.63 -14.58 -6.78
C GLU A 75 25.00 -13.11 -7.07
N GLY A 76 24.03 -12.20 -7.15
CA GLY A 76 24.26 -10.77 -7.43
C GLY A 76 24.65 -10.45 -8.88
N LYS A 77 24.54 -11.41 -9.81
CA LYS A 77 24.84 -11.21 -11.24
C LYS A 77 23.81 -10.33 -11.94
N ILE A 78 22.56 -10.39 -11.50
CA ILE A 78 21.45 -9.57 -12.01
C ILE A 78 21.04 -8.60 -10.90
N LYS A 79 21.22 -7.31 -11.13
CA LYS A 79 20.84 -6.23 -10.20
C LYS A 79 19.59 -5.49 -10.63
N ASN A 80 19.25 -5.52 -11.92
CA ASN A 80 18.13 -4.78 -12.48
C ASN A 80 17.02 -5.73 -12.91
N LEU A 81 15.79 -5.44 -12.47
CA LEU A 81 14.59 -6.21 -12.86
C LEU A 81 14.32 -6.12 -14.38
N ASP A 82 14.76 -5.05 -15.04
CA ASP A 82 14.57 -4.85 -16.48
C ASP A 82 15.18 -5.95 -17.34
N GLU A 83 16.31 -6.51 -16.90
CA GLU A 83 16.99 -7.61 -17.61
C GLU A 83 16.17 -8.90 -17.58
N ILE A 84 15.32 -9.04 -16.55
CA ILE A 84 14.45 -10.19 -16.35
C ILE A 84 13.13 -10.02 -17.11
N LEU A 85 12.46 -8.86 -16.95
CA LEU A 85 11.10 -8.65 -17.46
C LEU A 85 10.95 -8.76 -18.98
N GLY A 86 12.02 -8.49 -19.74
CA GLY A 86 11.99 -8.60 -21.20
C GLY A 86 12.24 -10.01 -21.73
N LYS A 87 12.92 -10.85 -20.97
CA LYS A 87 13.46 -12.15 -21.43
C LYS A 87 12.85 -13.34 -20.71
N TYR A 88 12.55 -13.20 -19.42
CA TYR A 88 12.14 -14.29 -18.55
C TYR A 88 10.84 -13.97 -17.83
N LYS A 89 10.11 -15.01 -17.45
CA LYS A 89 8.94 -14.90 -16.57
C LYS A 89 9.40 -15.09 -15.12
N ILE A 90 8.97 -14.21 -14.25
CA ILE A 90 9.22 -14.30 -12.81
C ILE A 90 8.35 -15.44 -12.26
N LEU A 91 8.96 -16.44 -11.62
CA LEU A 91 8.29 -17.58 -11.03
C LEU A 91 8.38 -17.60 -9.50
N GLU A 92 9.36 -16.90 -8.93
CA GLU A 92 9.60 -16.80 -7.49
C GLU A 92 9.40 -15.33 -7.06
N PRO A 93 8.53 -15.06 -6.06
CA PRO A 93 8.26 -13.71 -5.60
C PRO A 93 9.45 -13.09 -4.86
N GLU A 94 10.31 -13.90 -4.28
CA GLU A 94 11.51 -13.48 -3.56
C GLU A 94 12.52 -12.75 -4.48
N ILE A 95 12.50 -13.04 -5.78
CA ILE A 95 13.29 -12.31 -6.78
C ILE A 95 12.93 -10.82 -6.81
N THR A 96 11.62 -10.54 -6.71
CA THR A 96 11.14 -9.16 -6.75
C THR A 96 11.40 -8.44 -5.43
N ASP A 97 11.32 -9.14 -4.30
CA ASP A 97 11.57 -8.59 -2.97
C ASP A 97 13.06 -8.28 -2.75
N SER A 98 13.96 -9.04 -3.40
CA SER A 98 15.41 -8.77 -3.33
C SER A 98 15.87 -7.60 -4.20
N LEU A 99 15.15 -7.30 -5.31
CA LEU A 99 15.53 -6.28 -6.27
C LEU A 99 14.80 -4.94 -6.07
N LEU A 100 13.61 -4.94 -5.49
CA LEU A 100 12.74 -3.77 -5.36
C LEU A 100 12.13 -3.67 -3.96
N ASN A 101 12.02 -2.44 -3.46
CA ASN A 101 11.22 -2.15 -2.28
C ASN A 101 9.76 -1.93 -2.71
N LEU A 102 8.94 -2.96 -2.53
CA LEU A 102 7.58 -3.00 -3.04
C LEU A 102 6.56 -2.62 -1.96
N LYS A 103 5.76 -1.59 -2.25
CA LYS A 103 4.55 -1.24 -1.48
C LYS A 103 3.34 -1.94 -2.07
N PHE A 104 2.34 -2.25 -1.23
CA PHE A 104 1.11 -2.89 -1.71
C PHE A 104 -0.14 -2.18 -1.19
N ASP A 105 -1.23 -2.28 -1.93
CA ASP A 105 -2.56 -1.82 -1.51
C ASP A 105 -3.64 -2.82 -1.93
N LEU A 106 -4.71 -2.88 -1.13
CA LEU A 106 -5.85 -3.75 -1.36
C LEU A 106 -6.92 -3.05 -2.20
N LEU A 107 -7.39 -3.72 -3.25
CA LEU A 107 -8.52 -3.24 -4.05
C LEU A 107 -9.85 -3.62 -3.40
N SER A 108 -10.79 -2.70 -3.37
CA SER A 108 -12.13 -2.91 -2.81
C SER A 108 -13.03 -3.65 -3.79
N ILE A 109 -12.92 -4.98 -3.82
CA ILE A 109 -13.64 -5.87 -4.75
C ILE A 109 -14.94 -6.43 -4.19
N GLY A 110 -15.14 -6.33 -2.88
CA GLY A 110 -16.31 -6.87 -2.20
C GLY A 110 -17.60 -6.12 -2.52
N GLN A 111 -18.70 -6.61 -1.98
CA GLN A 111 -19.97 -5.91 -2.01
C GLN A 111 -19.92 -4.66 -1.12
N ALA A 112 -20.66 -3.63 -1.50
CA ALA A 112 -20.86 -2.48 -0.65
C ALA A 112 -21.56 -2.92 0.64
N LYS A 113 -21.15 -2.36 1.79
CA LYS A 113 -21.88 -2.52 3.02
C LYS A 113 -23.30 -1.96 2.79
N GLY A 114 -24.32 -2.64 3.33
CA GLY A 114 -25.72 -2.23 3.17
C GLY A 114 -25.99 -0.80 3.63
N LYS A 115 -27.28 -0.42 3.71
CA LYS A 115 -27.76 0.93 3.99
C LYS A 115 -27.06 1.63 5.18
N PHE A 116 -26.68 0.88 6.22
CA PHE A 116 -26.00 1.39 7.42
C PHE A 116 -24.46 1.38 7.32
N GLY A 117 -23.86 0.86 6.25
CA GLY A 117 -22.41 0.73 6.08
C GLY A 117 -21.72 1.83 5.27
N GLY A 118 -22.39 2.95 4.99
CA GLY A 118 -21.82 4.09 4.29
C GLY A 118 -21.43 3.84 2.83
N GLY A 119 -21.97 2.79 2.19
CA GLY A 119 -21.72 2.50 0.77
C GLY A 119 -20.30 2.05 0.41
N LYS A 120 -19.35 2.06 1.35
CA LYS A 120 -17.96 1.63 1.10
C LYS A 120 -17.88 0.13 0.82
N ARG A 121 -17.14 -0.26 -0.19
CA ARG A 121 -16.89 -1.67 -0.53
C ARG A 121 -15.82 -2.27 0.39
N ARG A 122 -15.93 -3.58 0.63
CA ARG A 122 -14.91 -4.33 1.37
C ARG A 122 -13.73 -4.69 0.46
N ALA A 123 -12.54 -4.83 1.03
CA ALA A 123 -11.34 -5.27 0.31
C ALA A 123 -11.42 -6.73 -0.13
N TRP A 124 -12.26 -7.53 0.49
CA TRP A 124 -12.47 -8.94 0.13
C TRP A 124 -13.89 -9.21 -0.30
N ARG A 125 -14.05 -10.19 -1.17
CA ARG A 125 -15.34 -10.71 -1.63
C ARG A 125 -15.54 -12.11 -1.05
N GLN A 126 -16.60 -12.28 -0.30
CA GLN A 126 -17.03 -13.57 0.19
C GLN A 126 -17.99 -14.22 -0.81
N THR A 127 -17.78 -15.48 -1.13
CA THR A 127 -18.69 -16.33 -1.90
C THR A 127 -18.89 -17.62 -1.13
N GLN A 128 -20.07 -18.21 -1.23
CA GLN A 128 -20.40 -19.49 -0.58
C GLN A 128 -20.68 -20.55 -1.64
N LYS A 129 -20.19 -21.75 -1.40
CA LYS A 129 -20.52 -22.95 -2.16
C LYS A 129 -21.35 -23.86 -1.26
N LYS A 130 -22.50 -24.31 -1.73
CA LYS A 130 -23.33 -25.28 -1.04
C LYS A 130 -22.77 -26.70 -1.26
N THR A 131 -22.50 -27.40 -0.19
CA THR A 131 -22.04 -28.80 -0.19
C THR A 131 -23.01 -29.67 0.61
N ALA A 132 -22.88 -31.00 0.55
CA ALA A 132 -23.68 -31.92 1.34
C ALA A 132 -23.56 -31.65 2.86
N GLU A 133 -22.40 -31.21 3.31
CA GLU A 133 -22.08 -30.87 4.70
C GLU A 133 -22.48 -29.45 5.12
N GLY A 134 -23.03 -28.63 4.19
CA GLY A 134 -23.43 -27.27 4.44
C GLY A 134 -22.74 -26.24 3.53
N ASN A 135 -22.72 -24.96 3.95
CA ASN A 135 -22.19 -23.86 3.16
C ASN A 135 -20.71 -23.64 3.45
N VAL A 136 -19.87 -23.83 2.44
CA VAL A 136 -18.42 -23.54 2.54
C VAL A 136 -18.13 -22.14 2.01
N PRO A 137 -17.72 -21.19 2.88
CA PRO A 137 -17.34 -19.84 2.44
C PRO A 137 -15.96 -19.84 1.77
N THR A 138 -15.79 -18.98 0.79
CA THR A 138 -14.51 -18.68 0.15
C THR A 138 -14.31 -17.18 0.03
N PHE A 139 -13.11 -16.72 0.37
CA PHE A 139 -12.74 -15.32 0.30
C PHE A 139 -11.81 -15.08 -0.89
N SER A 140 -12.06 -13.98 -1.60
CA SER A 140 -11.22 -13.53 -2.70
C SER A 140 -10.70 -12.14 -2.39
N CYS A 141 -9.40 -11.92 -2.58
CA CYS A 141 -8.75 -10.61 -2.45
C CYS A 141 -8.07 -10.25 -3.76
N ALA A 142 -7.96 -8.95 -4.05
CA ALA A 142 -7.14 -8.42 -5.12
C ALA A 142 -6.15 -7.41 -4.52
N VAL A 143 -4.89 -7.57 -4.85
CA VAL A 143 -3.78 -6.75 -4.37
C VAL A 143 -3.08 -6.12 -5.56
N VAL A 144 -2.67 -4.89 -5.40
CA VAL A 144 -1.75 -4.19 -6.29
C VAL A 144 -0.44 -3.98 -5.54
N VAL A 145 0.66 -4.18 -6.25
CA VAL A 145 2.02 -3.99 -5.74
C VAL A 145 2.73 -3.01 -6.67
N GLY A 146 3.55 -2.14 -6.13
CA GLY A 146 4.38 -1.22 -6.92
C GLY A 146 5.47 -0.58 -6.08
N ASP A 147 6.45 -0.03 -6.74
CA ASP A 147 7.62 0.65 -6.17
C ASP A 147 7.48 2.19 -6.14
N GLY A 148 6.45 2.74 -6.84
CA GLY A 148 6.32 4.18 -7.06
C GLY A 148 7.26 4.73 -8.13
N GLU A 149 8.09 3.91 -8.79
CA GLU A 149 9.06 4.34 -9.80
C GLU A 149 8.79 3.83 -11.21
N GLY A 150 7.72 3.05 -11.38
CA GLY A 150 7.30 2.57 -12.70
C GLY A 150 7.13 1.06 -12.79
N TYR A 151 7.27 0.34 -11.70
CA TYR A 151 6.91 -1.07 -11.65
C TYR A 151 5.56 -1.22 -10.93
N VAL A 152 4.66 -1.97 -11.52
CA VAL A 152 3.35 -2.26 -10.92
C VAL A 152 2.91 -3.67 -11.29
N GLY A 153 2.26 -4.34 -10.34
CA GLY A 153 1.72 -5.67 -10.55
C GLY A 153 0.34 -5.82 -9.90
N ILE A 154 -0.47 -6.72 -10.43
CA ILE A 154 -1.76 -7.06 -9.85
C ILE A 154 -1.88 -8.56 -9.66
N GLY A 155 -2.40 -8.96 -8.51
CA GLY A 155 -2.69 -10.35 -8.18
C GLY A 155 -4.09 -10.51 -7.59
N VAL A 156 -4.68 -11.67 -7.82
CA VAL A 156 -5.96 -12.07 -7.24
C VAL A 156 -5.77 -13.42 -6.58
N GLY A 157 -6.10 -13.50 -5.30
CA GLY A 157 -6.02 -14.73 -4.50
C GLY A 157 -7.37 -15.17 -3.98
N LYS A 158 -7.53 -16.49 -3.83
CA LYS A 158 -8.70 -17.13 -3.21
C LYS A 158 -8.26 -18.12 -2.14
N ALA A 159 -8.95 -18.12 -0.99
CA ALA A 159 -8.75 -19.10 0.07
C ALA A 159 -10.03 -19.26 0.92
N LYS A 160 -10.01 -20.18 1.88
CA LYS A 160 -11.10 -20.37 2.85
C LYS A 160 -11.17 -19.21 3.86
N GLU A 161 -10.03 -18.54 4.13
CA GLU A 161 -9.88 -17.43 5.05
C GLU A 161 -9.38 -16.16 4.34
N THR A 162 -9.47 -15.01 5.00
CA THR A 162 -9.09 -13.70 4.43
C THR A 162 -7.58 -13.52 4.36
N LEU A 163 -6.82 -13.94 5.40
CA LEU A 163 -5.37 -13.81 5.45
C LEU A 163 -4.68 -14.61 4.36
N PRO A 164 -4.90 -15.95 4.22
CA PRO A 164 -4.29 -16.73 3.15
C PRO A 164 -4.72 -16.27 1.74
N ALA A 165 -5.94 -15.69 1.60
CA ALA A 165 -6.37 -15.13 0.32
C ALA A 165 -5.56 -13.87 -0.03
N ARG A 166 -5.22 -13.03 0.95
CA ARG A 166 -4.39 -11.83 0.79
C ARG A 166 -2.95 -12.20 0.43
N GLU A 167 -2.35 -13.14 1.15
CA GLU A 167 -0.98 -13.63 0.88
C GLU A 167 -0.85 -14.20 -0.53
N LYS A 168 -1.80 -15.05 -0.94
CA LYS A 168 -1.84 -15.56 -2.32
C LYS A 168 -1.98 -14.44 -3.36
N ALA A 169 -2.82 -13.44 -3.08
CA ALA A 169 -2.99 -12.30 -3.98
C ALA A 169 -1.68 -11.49 -4.09
N LEU A 170 -1.00 -11.25 -2.96
CA LEU A 170 0.29 -10.56 -2.91
C LEU A 170 1.35 -11.31 -3.72
N ARG A 171 1.48 -12.62 -3.49
CA ARG A 171 2.39 -13.47 -4.26
C ARG A 171 2.13 -13.38 -5.76
N TYR A 172 0.87 -13.48 -6.21
CA TYR A 172 0.54 -13.35 -7.63
C TYR A 172 0.78 -11.95 -8.17
N ALA A 173 0.62 -10.89 -7.36
CA ALA A 173 0.94 -9.53 -7.77
C ALA A 173 2.43 -9.35 -8.04
N LYS A 174 3.29 -9.87 -7.16
CA LYS A 174 4.76 -9.87 -7.31
C LYS A 174 5.21 -10.64 -8.56
N LEU A 175 4.58 -11.78 -8.88
CA LEU A 175 4.88 -12.56 -10.08
C LEU A 175 4.42 -11.89 -11.38
N ASN A 176 3.42 -11.01 -11.33
CA ASN A 176 2.84 -10.32 -12.49
C ASN A 176 3.29 -8.86 -12.58
N LEU A 177 4.48 -8.53 -12.14
CA LEU A 177 5.04 -7.19 -12.28
C LEU A 177 5.26 -6.82 -13.75
N ILE A 178 4.97 -5.56 -14.05
CA ILE A 178 5.22 -4.94 -15.35
C ILE A 178 6.00 -3.65 -15.16
N LYS A 179 6.83 -3.32 -16.13
CA LYS A 179 7.44 -1.99 -16.23
C LYS A 179 6.52 -1.04 -16.97
N ILE A 180 6.47 0.21 -16.55
CA ILE A 180 5.69 1.30 -17.15
C ILE A 180 6.65 2.41 -17.51
N LYS A 181 6.52 2.96 -18.70
CA LYS A 181 7.26 4.16 -19.11
C LYS A 181 6.48 5.39 -18.65
N ARG A 182 7.06 6.14 -17.72
CA ARG A 182 6.54 7.44 -17.28
C ARG A 182 7.15 8.55 -18.12
N GLY A 183 6.44 9.66 -18.28
CA GLY A 183 6.91 10.81 -19.02
C GLY A 183 5.98 12.01 -18.83
N CYS A 184 6.25 13.09 -19.55
CA CYS A 184 5.34 14.22 -19.69
C CYS A 184 4.92 14.30 -21.17
N GLY A 185 3.72 13.79 -21.48
CA GLY A 185 3.14 13.82 -22.83
C GLY A 185 2.07 14.90 -23.01
N SER A 186 1.92 15.81 -22.04
CA SER A 186 0.95 16.89 -22.13
C SER A 186 1.51 18.04 -22.94
N PHE A 187 0.73 18.54 -23.89
CA PHE A 187 1.11 19.70 -24.70
C PHE A 187 1.23 21.00 -23.87
N ASN A 188 0.46 21.09 -22.78
CA ASN A 188 0.42 22.26 -21.92
C ASN A 188 1.47 22.26 -20.80
N CYS A 189 2.38 21.28 -20.80
CA CYS A 189 3.38 21.13 -19.74
C CYS A 189 4.79 21.24 -20.31
N LEU A 190 5.57 22.21 -19.83
CA LEU A 190 6.96 22.40 -20.20
C LEU A 190 7.95 21.70 -19.25
N CYS A 191 7.43 20.94 -18.26
CA CYS A 191 8.27 20.21 -17.32
C CYS A 191 8.97 19.02 -18.00
N LYS A 192 10.19 18.72 -17.54
CA LYS A 192 10.96 17.53 -17.96
C LYS A 192 10.77 16.34 -17.03
N GLU A 193 9.86 16.44 -16.05
CA GLU A 193 9.65 15.43 -15.03
C GLU A 193 8.79 14.26 -15.53
N LYS A 194 9.03 13.07 -14.94
CA LYS A 194 8.29 11.84 -15.26
C LYS A 194 7.02 11.70 -14.37
N HIS A 195 6.12 12.69 -14.41
CA HIS A 195 4.92 12.74 -13.56
C HIS A 195 3.67 12.08 -14.17
N SER A 196 3.66 11.87 -15.49
CA SER A 196 2.49 11.36 -16.22
C SER A 196 2.87 10.22 -17.19
N ILE A 197 2.06 9.98 -18.21
CA ILE A 197 2.28 9.03 -19.29
C ILE A 197 2.77 9.76 -20.55
N PRO A 198 3.59 9.11 -21.40
CA PRO A 198 4.18 9.75 -22.58
C PRO A 198 3.16 10.02 -23.72
N PHE A 199 2.10 9.23 -23.83
CA PHE A 199 1.09 9.36 -24.87
C PHE A 199 -0.25 8.74 -24.43
N LYS A 200 -1.32 9.02 -25.18
CA LYS A 200 -2.63 8.42 -24.95
C LYS A 200 -2.57 6.90 -25.07
N VAL A 201 -3.07 6.20 -24.06
CA VAL A 201 -3.13 4.74 -24.02
C VAL A 201 -4.52 4.23 -23.72
N GLU A 202 -4.86 3.09 -24.30
CA GLU A 202 -6.15 2.44 -24.10
C GLU A 202 -5.96 0.99 -23.65
N GLY A 203 -6.71 0.58 -22.63
CA GLY A 203 -6.76 -0.80 -22.13
C GLY A 203 -8.18 -1.34 -22.10
N LYS A 204 -8.32 -2.63 -22.42
CA LYS A 204 -9.60 -3.34 -22.41
C LYS A 204 -9.49 -4.61 -21.58
N CYS A 205 -10.56 -4.91 -20.83
CA CYS A 205 -10.73 -6.19 -20.17
C CYS A 205 -12.23 -6.53 -20.07
N GLY A 206 -12.65 -7.57 -20.78
CA GLY A 206 -14.07 -7.90 -20.93
C GLY A 206 -14.83 -6.78 -21.67
N SER A 207 -15.97 -6.34 -21.13
CA SER A 207 -16.75 -5.23 -21.67
C SER A 207 -16.21 -3.85 -21.26
N LEU A 208 -15.25 -3.80 -20.34
CA LEU A 208 -14.72 -2.57 -19.82
C LEU A 208 -13.53 -2.08 -20.65
N ARG A 209 -13.55 -0.80 -20.98
CA ARG A 209 -12.47 -0.08 -21.67
C ARG A 209 -12.11 1.15 -20.87
N ILE A 210 -10.81 1.39 -20.69
CA ILE A 210 -10.27 2.59 -20.06
C ILE A 210 -9.29 3.27 -21.01
N ILE A 211 -9.39 4.57 -21.10
CA ILE A 211 -8.49 5.41 -21.89
C ILE A 211 -7.79 6.35 -20.91
N PHE A 212 -6.50 6.47 -21.03
CA PHE A 212 -5.69 7.43 -20.28
C PHE A 212 -5.10 8.47 -21.22
N TRP A 213 -5.12 9.72 -20.79
CA TRP A 213 -4.46 10.85 -21.46
C TRP A 213 -3.45 11.47 -20.51
N PRO A 214 -2.33 11.93 -21.05
CA PRO A 214 -1.37 12.70 -20.25
C PRO A 214 -2.02 14.00 -19.77
N ALA A 215 -1.68 14.38 -18.55
CA ALA A 215 -2.16 15.61 -17.92
C ALA A 215 -0.97 16.51 -17.56
N PRO A 216 -1.16 17.84 -17.49
CA PRO A 216 -0.15 18.76 -17.03
C PRO A 216 0.12 18.56 -15.53
N GLN A 217 1.28 19.01 -15.09
CA GLN A 217 1.68 18.95 -13.67
C GLN A 217 0.69 19.68 -12.78
N GLY A 218 0.36 19.10 -11.63
CA GLY A 218 -0.59 19.65 -10.66
C GLY A 218 -2.06 19.29 -10.88
N THR A 219 -2.40 18.61 -11.98
CA THR A 219 -3.79 18.15 -12.24
C THR A 219 -4.24 17.07 -11.26
N GLY A 220 -3.30 16.25 -10.78
CA GLY A 220 -3.59 15.11 -9.94
C GLY A 220 -4.20 13.93 -10.72
N LEU A 221 -4.68 12.92 -10.00
CA LEU A 221 -5.24 11.71 -10.58
C LEU A 221 -6.76 11.86 -10.80
N VAL A 222 -7.18 12.18 -12.03
CA VAL A 222 -8.59 12.26 -12.43
C VAL A 222 -9.06 10.89 -12.89
N VAL A 223 -9.26 9.98 -11.94
CA VAL A 223 -9.59 8.57 -12.16
C VAL A 223 -10.46 8.05 -11.01
N GLY A 224 -11.18 6.96 -11.22
CA GLY A 224 -11.91 6.29 -10.13
C GLY A 224 -10.97 5.74 -9.03
N ASP A 225 -11.46 5.66 -7.79
CA ASP A 225 -10.67 5.39 -6.59
C ASP A 225 -9.79 4.14 -6.66
N GLU A 226 -10.30 3.04 -7.21
CA GLU A 226 -9.52 1.81 -7.33
C GLU A 226 -8.38 1.93 -8.35
N ALA A 227 -8.58 2.70 -9.42
CA ALA A 227 -7.53 2.97 -10.39
C ALA A 227 -6.51 3.98 -9.85
N LYS A 228 -6.92 4.90 -8.95
CA LYS A 228 -5.97 5.79 -8.23
C LYS A 228 -4.92 5.00 -7.44
N LYS A 229 -5.32 3.93 -6.77
CA LYS A 229 -4.39 3.06 -6.03
C LYS A 229 -3.32 2.48 -6.95
N ILE A 230 -3.73 1.98 -8.12
CA ILE A 230 -2.82 1.41 -9.12
C ILE A 230 -1.84 2.47 -9.65
N LEU A 231 -2.34 3.65 -9.99
CA LEU A 231 -1.54 4.74 -10.54
C LEU A 231 -0.57 5.34 -9.52
N ARG A 232 -0.97 5.46 -8.25
CA ARG A 232 -0.08 5.90 -7.15
C ARG A 232 1.09 4.94 -6.97
N LEU A 233 0.81 3.64 -6.92
CA LEU A 233 1.85 2.62 -6.81
C LEU A 233 2.72 2.51 -8.06
N ALA A 234 2.22 2.93 -9.23
CA ALA A 234 3.00 3.05 -10.46
C ALA A 234 3.86 4.33 -10.51
N GLY A 235 3.69 5.25 -9.56
CA GLY A 235 4.42 6.52 -9.51
C GLY A 235 3.92 7.58 -10.51
N ILE A 236 2.68 7.47 -10.94
CA ILE A 236 2.02 8.46 -11.79
C ILE A 236 1.29 9.45 -10.89
N LYS A 237 1.56 10.75 -11.06
CA LYS A 237 0.98 11.83 -10.27
C LYS A 237 -0.19 12.51 -10.97
N ASP A 238 -0.09 12.68 -12.30
CA ASP A 238 -1.04 13.46 -13.10
C ASP A 238 -1.55 12.67 -14.30
N ILE A 239 -2.87 12.47 -14.42
CA ILE A 239 -3.49 11.73 -15.52
C ILE A 239 -4.97 12.06 -15.66
N TYR A 240 -5.45 12.13 -16.89
CA TYR A 240 -6.87 12.11 -17.20
C TYR A 240 -7.32 10.72 -17.62
N SER A 241 -8.55 10.35 -17.28
CA SER A 241 -9.12 9.08 -17.70
C SER A 241 -10.56 9.17 -18.15
N LYS A 242 -10.92 8.28 -19.08
CA LYS A 242 -12.30 7.99 -19.46
C LYS A 242 -12.52 6.48 -19.42
N THR A 243 -13.59 6.07 -18.77
CA THR A 243 -13.96 4.66 -18.67
C THR A 243 -15.26 4.40 -19.41
N PHE A 244 -15.35 3.26 -20.08
CA PHE A 244 -16.52 2.80 -20.83
C PHE A 244 -16.89 1.39 -20.37
N GLY A 245 -18.19 1.08 -20.39
CA GLY A 245 -18.70 -0.22 -20.01
C GLY A 245 -19.00 -0.36 -18.53
N LYS A 246 -19.00 -1.58 -18.00
CA LYS A 246 -19.47 -1.92 -16.65
C LYS A 246 -18.35 -1.71 -15.60
N THR A 247 -18.12 -0.48 -15.18
CA THR A 247 -17.04 -0.09 -14.24
C THR A 247 -17.18 -0.68 -12.84
N ARG A 248 -18.37 -1.16 -12.45
CA ARG A 248 -18.59 -1.81 -11.14
C ARG A 248 -17.77 -3.09 -10.94
N THR A 249 -17.29 -3.72 -12.02
CA THR A 249 -16.41 -4.89 -11.96
C THR A 249 -14.97 -4.46 -11.70
N THR A 250 -14.63 -4.21 -10.42
CA THR A 250 -13.33 -3.65 -10.01
C THR A 250 -12.13 -4.47 -10.48
N ILE A 251 -12.22 -5.80 -10.47
CA ILE A 251 -11.14 -6.68 -10.97
C ILE A 251 -10.89 -6.44 -12.48
N ASN A 252 -11.96 -6.28 -13.28
CA ASN A 252 -11.81 -6.02 -14.70
C ASN A 252 -11.29 -4.60 -14.95
N LEU A 253 -11.70 -3.62 -14.12
CA LEU A 253 -11.17 -2.26 -14.16
C LEU A 253 -9.66 -2.26 -13.91
N ALA A 254 -9.22 -2.94 -12.86
CA ALA A 254 -7.81 -3.05 -12.52
C ALA A 254 -7.00 -3.75 -13.63
N LYS A 255 -7.51 -4.85 -14.20
CA LYS A 255 -6.86 -5.51 -15.33
C LYS A 255 -6.82 -4.63 -16.58
N ALA A 256 -7.90 -3.89 -16.90
CA ALA A 256 -7.91 -2.96 -18.01
C ALA A 256 -6.91 -1.82 -17.83
N CYS A 257 -6.78 -1.31 -16.58
CA CYS A 257 -5.78 -0.31 -16.20
C CYS A 257 -4.35 -0.83 -16.46
N ILE A 258 -4.02 -2.03 -15.98
CA ILE A 258 -2.72 -2.68 -16.22
C ILE A 258 -2.48 -2.91 -17.72
N ASN A 259 -3.49 -3.33 -18.47
CA ASN A 259 -3.38 -3.54 -19.92
C ASN A 259 -3.13 -2.22 -20.68
N ALA A 260 -3.71 -1.10 -20.21
CA ALA A 260 -3.40 0.23 -20.75
C ALA A 260 -1.95 0.62 -20.45
N LEU A 261 -1.52 0.46 -19.18
CA LEU A 261 -0.16 0.79 -18.74
C LEU A 261 0.92 -0.06 -19.43
N LYS A 262 0.65 -1.34 -19.71
CA LYS A 262 1.57 -2.18 -20.52
C LYS A 262 1.89 -1.58 -21.89
N LYS A 263 0.94 -0.87 -22.50
CA LYS A 263 1.15 -0.28 -23.83
C LYS A 263 2.11 0.90 -23.80
N THR A 264 2.31 1.56 -22.64
CA THR A 264 3.28 2.66 -22.52
C THR A 264 4.71 2.18 -22.79
N ASN A 265 5.02 0.91 -22.49
CA ASN A 265 6.36 0.34 -22.68
C ASN A 265 6.61 -0.11 -24.13
N LYS A 266 5.54 -0.44 -24.89
CA LYS A 266 5.71 -0.97 -26.25
C LYS A 266 6.10 0.08 -27.31
N GLY A 267 6.07 1.38 -26.95
CA GLY A 267 6.32 2.46 -27.92
C GLY A 267 5.25 2.51 -29.03
N LYS A 268 5.25 3.58 -29.81
CA LYS A 268 4.54 3.64 -31.10
C LYS A 268 5.30 2.85 -32.13
#